data_9e62095d68ca0748e54560887e4907f5
#
_entry.id   9e62095d68ca0748e54560887e4907f5
#
_cell.length_a   1.000
_cell.length_b   1.000
_cell.length_c   1.000
_cell.angle_alpha   90.00
_cell.angle_beta   90.00
_cell.angle_gamma   90.00
#
_symmetry.space_group_name_H-M   'P 1'
#
loop_
_entity.id
_entity.type
_entity.pdbx_description
1 polymer ?
#
loop_
_entity_poly.entity_id
_entity_poly.type
_entity_poly.pdbx_seq_one_letter_code
_entity_poly.pdbx_strand_id
1 'polypeptide(L)'
;MRVRDRFTMEMWMPPAGGTMMGASRTTRAGVVREYEQLRLHASGDTLIYTALPSGQTLTDFKSTAISETSLVFENPTHDFPKKIIYRRVGADSVVARVEGPGPNNTSRGFDYPMKRASCTQTPAP
;
A
#
# COMPACT_ATOMS: atom_id res chain seq x y z
N MET A 1 -0.73 -0.68 11.67
CA MET A 1 -0.88 -2.16 11.71
C MET A 1 0.28 -2.78 12.49
N ARG A 2 -0.02 -3.74 13.31
CA ARG A 2 1.00 -4.45 14.08
C ARG A 2 0.86 -5.96 13.85
N VAL A 3 1.93 -6.62 13.45
CA VAL A 3 2.02 -8.07 13.31
C VAL A 3 3.30 -8.52 13.99
N ARG A 4 3.16 -9.24 15.11
CA ARG A 4 4.26 -9.61 15.99
C ARG A 4 4.98 -8.35 16.47
N ASP A 5 6.28 -8.21 16.19
CA ASP A 5 7.09 -7.03 16.50
C ASP A 5 7.18 -6.04 15.34
N ARG A 6 6.45 -6.29 14.26
CA ARG A 6 6.43 -5.43 13.08
C ARG A 6 5.24 -4.46 13.15
N PHE A 7 5.51 -3.20 12.90
CA PHE A 7 4.51 -2.14 12.91
C PHE A 7 4.60 -1.33 11.62
N THR A 8 3.50 -1.26 10.88
CA THR A 8 3.42 -0.49 9.64
C THR A 8 2.43 0.64 9.80
N MET A 9 2.84 1.84 9.43
CA MET A 9 2.00 3.03 9.39
C MET A 9 2.00 3.58 7.97
N GLU A 10 0.83 4.00 7.50
CA GLU A 10 0.66 4.61 6.18
C GLU A 10 -0.16 5.88 6.34
N MET A 11 0.25 6.97 5.71
CA MET A 11 -0.45 8.23 5.78
C MET A 11 -0.59 8.84 4.39
N TRP A 12 -1.69 9.54 4.17
CA TRP A 12 -2.03 10.13 2.88
C TRP A 12 -2.53 11.55 3.05
N MET A 13 -2.11 12.43 2.16
CA MET A 13 -2.69 13.77 2.06
C MET A 13 -4.07 13.65 1.43
N PRO A 14 -5.02 14.54 1.79
CA PRO A 14 -6.27 14.65 1.05
C PRO A 14 -6.03 14.94 -0.43
N PRO A 15 -6.94 14.51 -1.33
CA PRO A 15 -6.73 14.74 -2.77
C PRO A 15 -6.82 16.22 -3.13
N ALA A 16 -5.91 16.64 -3.99
CA ALA A 16 -5.92 17.96 -4.62
C ALA A 16 -5.15 17.87 -5.93
N GLY A 17 -5.64 18.56 -6.96
CA GLY A 17 -5.02 18.51 -8.28
C GLY A 17 -5.03 17.10 -8.88
N GLY A 18 -6.05 16.31 -8.58
CA GLY A 18 -6.14 14.92 -9.04
C GLY A 18 -5.13 13.97 -8.42
N THR A 19 -4.53 14.37 -7.31
CA THR A 19 -3.38 13.65 -6.75
C THR A 19 -3.49 13.54 -5.22
N MET A 20 -3.16 12.37 -4.70
CA MET A 20 -2.89 12.16 -3.28
C MET A 20 -1.44 11.72 -3.14
N MET A 21 -0.74 12.29 -2.18
CA MET A 21 0.62 11.87 -1.85
C MET A 21 0.65 11.27 -0.47
N GLY A 22 1.49 10.27 -0.28
CA GLY A 22 1.57 9.58 0.98
C GLY A 22 2.92 8.95 1.24
N ALA A 23 3.01 8.28 2.37
CA ALA A 23 4.20 7.57 2.77
C ALA A 23 3.82 6.40 3.66
N SER A 24 4.64 5.36 3.64
CA SER A 24 4.54 4.26 4.58
C SER A 24 5.88 4.03 5.27
N ARG A 25 5.82 3.48 6.46
CA ARG A 25 7.01 3.13 7.24
C ARG A 25 6.72 1.85 8.02
N THR A 26 7.65 0.91 7.93
CA THR A 26 7.58 -0.33 8.70
C THR A 26 8.78 -0.40 9.64
N THR A 27 8.48 -0.57 10.93
CA THR A 27 9.51 -0.84 11.93
C THR A 27 9.42 -2.29 12.38
N ARG A 28 10.53 -2.81 12.84
CA ARG A 28 10.60 -4.12 13.46
C ARG A 28 11.45 -4.01 14.72
N ALA A 29 10.86 -4.36 15.85
CA ALA A 29 11.50 -4.18 17.17
C ALA A 29 12.05 -2.76 17.34
N GLY A 30 11.28 -1.75 16.92
CA GLY A 30 11.64 -0.34 17.04
C GLY A 30 12.63 0.19 16.02
N VAL A 31 13.05 -0.62 15.04
CA VAL A 31 14.02 -0.21 14.01
C VAL A 31 13.31 -0.12 12.66
N VAL A 32 13.53 1.00 11.94
CA VAL A 32 12.97 1.17 10.60
C VAL A 32 13.60 0.16 9.65
N ARG A 33 12.75 -0.64 9.00
CA ARG A 33 13.17 -1.66 8.02
C ARG A 33 12.84 -1.27 6.60
N GLU A 34 11.67 -0.64 6.40
CA GLU A 34 11.21 -0.25 5.08
C GLU A 34 10.48 1.09 5.19
N TYR A 35 10.56 1.87 4.14
CA TYR A 35 9.72 3.05 3.97
C TYR A 35 9.50 3.28 2.48
N GLU A 36 8.35 3.88 2.14
CA GLU A 36 8.00 4.15 0.76
C GLU A 36 7.43 5.55 0.62
N GLN A 37 7.76 6.20 -0.49
CA GLN A 37 6.99 7.35 -0.96
C GLN A 37 5.90 6.82 -1.88
N LEU A 38 4.70 7.35 -1.74
CA LEU A 38 3.52 6.88 -2.45
C LEU A 38 2.82 8.05 -3.13
N ARG A 39 2.25 7.79 -4.30
CA ARG A 39 1.42 8.76 -5.01
C ARG A 39 0.26 8.02 -5.66
N LEU A 40 -0.93 8.59 -5.53
CA LEU A 40 -2.12 8.10 -6.21
C LEU A 40 -2.66 9.25 -7.03
N HIS A 41 -2.73 9.11 -8.36
CA HIS A 41 -3.24 10.18 -9.20
C HIS A 41 -4.16 9.66 -10.30
N ALA A 42 -5.09 10.50 -10.72
CA ALA A 42 -6.02 10.19 -11.78
C ALA A 42 -5.39 10.53 -13.14
N SER A 43 -5.58 9.63 -14.10
CA SER A 43 -5.21 9.82 -15.49
C SER A 43 -6.35 9.30 -16.36
N GLY A 44 -7.25 10.21 -16.79
CA GLY A 44 -8.49 9.79 -17.43
C GLY A 44 -9.34 8.97 -16.47
N ASP A 45 -9.78 7.81 -16.92
CA ASP A 45 -10.57 6.88 -16.11
C ASP A 45 -9.73 5.92 -15.28
N THR A 46 -8.41 6.09 -15.29
CA THR A 46 -7.48 5.20 -14.61
C THR A 46 -6.88 5.92 -13.42
N LEU A 47 -6.72 5.20 -12.31
CA LEU A 47 -5.91 5.64 -11.19
C LEU A 47 -4.54 4.99 -11.29
N ILE A 48 -3.50 5.76 -11.01
CA ILE A 48 -2.13 5.27 -11.03
C ILE A 48 -1.56 5.36 -9.62
N TYR A 49 -1.14 4.21 -9.11
CA TYR A 49 -0.48 4.08 -7.81
C TYR A 49 1.02 3.99 -8.08
N THR A 50 1.75 5.00 -7.64
CA THR A 50 3.20 5.07 -7.83
C THR A 50 3.88 4.83 -6.49
N ALA A 51 4.77 3.87 -6.45
CA ALA A 51 5.52 3.52 -5.24
C ALA A 51 7.02 3.68 -5.48
N LEU A 52 7.69 4.27 -4.50
CA LEU A 52 9.16 4.33 -4.45
C LEU A 52 9.60 3.72 -3.13
N PRO A 53 9.74 2.38 -3.08
CA PRO A 53 10.22 1.69 -1.88
C PRO A 53 11.69 1.99 -1.62
N SER A 54 12.09 1.97 -0.35
CA SER A 54 13.50 2.14 0.02
C SER A 54 14.37 1.09 -0.65
N GLY A 55 15.44 1.52 -1.29
CA GLY A 55 16.37 0.63 -1.98
C GLY A 55 15.86 0.04 -3.30
N GLN A 56 14.73 0.51 -3.81
CA GLN A 56 14.15 0.00 -5.05
C GLN A 56 13.85 1.13 -6.04
N THR A 57 13.48 0.74 -7.27
CA THR A 57 13.12 1.67 -8.33
C THR A 57 11.66 2.10 -8.20
N LEU A 58 11.38 3.33 -8.61
CA LEU A 58 10.01 3.82 -8.71
C LEU A 58 9.20 2.94 -9.67
N THR A 59 8.00 2.56 -9.25
CA THR A 59 7.14 1.65 -10.00
C THR A 59 5.70 2.16 -10.01
N ASP A 60 5.07 2.11 -11.19
CA ASP A 60 3.66 2.46 -11.38
C ASP A 60 2.80 1.21 -11.46
N PHE A 61 1.62 1.26 -10.83
CA PHE A 61 0.59 0.24 -10.93
C PHE A 61 -0.69 0.93 -11.38
N LYS A 62 -1.35 0.39 -12.40
CA LYS A 62 -2.58 0.98 -12.94
C LYS A 62 -3.80 0.28 -12.36
N SER A 63 -4.86 1.03 -12.08
CA SER A 63 -6.10 0.45 -11.60
C SER A 63 -6.73 -0.46 -12.66
N THR A 64 -7.14 -1.64 -12.24
CA THR A 64 -7.85 -2.62 -13.09
C THR A 64 -9.25 -2.89 -12.59
N ALA A 65 -9.55 -2.54 -11.35
CA ALA A 65 -10.89 -2.62 -10.78
C ALA A 65 -11.05 -1.55 -9.70
N ILE A 66 -12.18 -0.86 -9.75
CA ILE A 66 -12.53 0.18 -8.79
C ILE A 66 -13.97 -0.07 -8.36
N SER A 67 -14.20 -0.12 -7.06
CA SER A 67 -15.55 -0.20 -6.50
C SER A 67 -15.64 0.73 -5.29
N GLU A 68 -16.81 0.80 -4.68
CA GLU A 68 -17.01 1.61 -3.47
C GLU A 68 -16.20 1.10 -2.29
N THR A 69 -15.80 -0.18 -2.31
CA THR A 69 -15.13 -0.82 -1.19
C THR A 69 -13.74 -1.33 -1.52
N SER A 70 -13.32 -1.29 -2.80
CA SER A 70 -12.01 -1.81 -3.15
C SER A 70 -11.38 -1.11 -4.34
N LEU A 71 -10.06 -1.12 -4.35
CA LEU A 71 -9.21 -0.65 -5.45
C LEU A 71 -8.21 -1.75 -5.75
N VAL A 72 -8.07 -2.10 -7.02
CA VAL A 72 -7.08 -3.08 -7.47
C VAL A 72 -6.16 -2.40 -8.48
N PHE A 73 -4.87 -2.47 -8.23
CA PHE A 73 -3.83 -1.91 -9.10
C PHE A 73 -2.92 -3.04 -9.56
N GLU A 74 -2.49 -3.00 -10.83
CA GLU A 74 -1.64 -4.05 -11.37
C GLU A 74 -0.49 -3.49 -12.20
N ASN A 75 0.64 -4.19 -12.12
CA ASN A 75 1.77 -4.03 -13.03
C ASN A 75 2.31 -5.42 -13.36
N PRO A 76 1.85 -6.02 -14.49
CA PRO A 76 2.25 -7.39 -14.84
C PRO A 76 3.74 -7.56 -15.15
N THR A 77 4.46 -6.47 -15.44
CA THR A 77 5.89 -6.53 -15.77
C THR A 77 6.80 -6.35 -14.57
N HIS A 78 6.23 -5.99 -13.40
CA HIS A 78 7.00 -5.89 -12.16
C HIS A 78 7.26 -7.28 -11.58
N ASP A 79 8.36 -7.45 -10.84
CA ASP A 79 8.70 -8.75 -10.25
C ASP A 79 7.74 -9.11 -9.11
N PHE A 80 7.82 -8.40 -8.01
CA PHE A 80 6.93 -8.58 -6.86
C PHE A 80 6.79 -7.26 -6.10
N PRO A 81 5.56 -6.84 -5.79
CA PRO A 81 4.29 -7.44 -6.20
C PRO A 81 3.90 -7.07 -7.63
N LYS A 82 2.99 -7.83 -8.23
CA LYS A 82 2.35 -7.48 -9.50
C LYS A 82 0.98 -6.87 -9.30
N LYS A 83 0.38 -7.05 -8.11
CA LYS A 83 -0.96 -6.57 -7.78
C LYS A 83 -0.96 -5.99 -6.38
N ILE A 84 -1.64 -4.85 -6.23
CA ILE A 84 -1.87 -4.17 -4.96
C ILE A 84 -3.37 -3.99 -4.82
N ILE A 85 -3.94 -4.41 -3.70
CA ILE A 85 -5.37 -4.35 -3.43
C ILE A 85 -5.59 -3.59 -2.13
N TYR A 86 -6.48 -2.59 -2.15
CA TYR A 86 -6.98 -1.94 -0.95
C TYR A 86 -8.46 -2.26 -0.82
N ARG A 87 -8.85 -2.85 0.29
CA ARG A 87 -10.24 -3.21 0.55
C ARG A 87 -10.71 -2.64 1.88
N ARG A 88 -11.83 -1.92 1.83
CA ARG A 88 -12.46 -1.42 3.04
C ARG A 88 -13.20 -2.57 3.71
N VAL A 89 -12.96 -2.78 5.01
CA VAL A 89 -13.59 -3.86 5.77
C VAL A 89 -14.40 -3.34 6.95
N GLY A 90 -14.53 -2.01 7.08
CA GLY A 90 -15.29 -1.36 8.13
C GLY A 90 -15.16 0.14 8.00
N ALA A 91 -15.80 0.89 8.91
CA ALA A 91 -15.80 2.35 8.86
C ALA A 91 -14.37 2.93 9.00
N ASP A 92 -13.54 2.29 9.81
CA ASP A 92 -12.20 2.77 10.12
C ASP A 92 -11.10 1.73 9.84
N SER A 93 -11.41 0.73 9.02
CA SER A 93 -10.49 -0.37 8.76
C SER A 93 -10.38 -0.67 7.29
N VAL A 94 -9.15 -0.93 6.85
CA VAL A 94 -8.86 -1.40 5.49
C VAL A 94 -7.90 -2.58 5.59
N VAL A 95 -7.94 -3.45 4.58
CA VAL A 95 -6.89 -4.44 4.37
C VAL A 95 -6.20 -4.08 3.07
N ALA A 96 -4.89 -3.83 3.14
CA ALA A 96 -4.05 -3.73 1.96
C ALA A 96 -3.44 -5.11 1.72
N ARG A 97 -3.44 -5.54 0.47
CA ARG A 97 -2.87 -6.83 0.10
C ARG A 97 -1.96 -6.66 -1.10
N VAL A 98 -0.81 -7.28 -1.06
CA VAL A 98 0.10 -7.37 -2.20
C VAL A 98 0.16 -8.82 -2.66
N GLU A 99 0.16 -9.03 -3.98
CA GLU A 99 0.21 -10.37 -4.57
C GLU A 99 1.22 -10.40 -5.71
N GLY A 100 1.83 -11.56 -5.91
CA GLY A 100 2.76 -11.77 -6.99
C GLY A 100 3.17 -13.24 -7.11
N PRO A 101 4.15 -13.53 -7.98
CA PRO A 101 4.58 -14.90 -8.18
C PRO A 101 5.28 -15.45 -6.95
N GLY A 102 4.98 -16.70 -6.67
CA GLY A 102 5.64 -17.51 -5.68
C GLY A 102 6.50 -18.60 -6.33
N PRO A 103 7.08 -19.48 -5.54
CA PRO A 103 7.90 -20.56 -6.07
C PRO A 103 7.03 -21.57 -6.86
N ASN A 104 7.65 -22.24 -7.85
CA ASN A 104 7.02 -23.31 -8.63
C ASN A 104 5.71 -22.91 -9.32
N ASN A 105 5.66 -21.73 -9.93
CA ASN A 105 4.49 -21.19 -10.63
C ASN A 105 3.26 -21.01 -9.75
N THR A 106 3.44 -20.88 -8.43
CA THR A 106 2.37 -20.52 -7.53
C THR A 106 2.24 -19.00 -7.44
N SER A 107 1.19 -18.53 -6.79
CA SER A 107 1.09 -17.12 -6.38
C SER A 107 1.18 -17.03 -4.87
N ARG A 108 1.62 -15.88 -4.38
CA ARG A 108 1.66 -15.59 -2.95
C ARG A 108 1.19 -14.17 -2.70
N GLY A 109 0.71 -13.92 -1.50
CA GLY A 109 0.27 -12.61 -1.11
C GLY A 109 0.46 -12.38 0.38
N PHE A 110 0.48 -11.10 0.75
CA PHE A 110 0.62 -10.65 2.13
C PHE A 110 -0.46 -9.63 2.42
N ASP A 111 -1.12 -9.79 3.56
CA ASP A 111 -2.16 -8.88 4.03
C ASP A 111 -1.59 -7.92 5.07
N TYR A 112 -2.04 -6.65 4.99
CA TYR A 112 -1.73 -5.60 5.94
C TYR A 112 -3.04 -5.02 6.45
N PRO A 113 -3.65 -5.63 7.48
CA PRO A 113 -4.85 -5.06 8.09
C PRO A 113 -4.47 -3.80 8.85
N MET A 114 -5.20 -2.71 8.59
CA MET A 114 -4.90 -1.41 9.16
C MET A 114 -6.15 -0.77 9.72
N LYS A 115 -5.99 -0.05 10.83
CA LYS A 115 -7.03 0.80 11.41
C LYS A 115 -6.63 2.25 11.27
N ARG A 116 -7.64 3.11 11.10
CA ARG A 116 -7.42 4.55 11.13
C ARG A 116 -6.85 4.96 12.49
N ALA A 117 -5.87 5.83 12.46
CA ALA A 117 -5.22 6.34 13.68
C ALA A 117 -5.03 7.84 13.54
N SER A 118 -4.92 8.52 14.69
CA SER A 118 -4.54 9.92 14.72
C SER A 118 -3.03 10.05 14.52
N CYS A 119 -2.61 11.07 13.75
CA CYS A 119 -1.19 11.35 13.57
C CYS A 119 -0.50 11.81 14.86
N THR A 120 -1.30 12.17 15.88
CA THR A 120 -0.77 12.55 17.19
C THR A 120 -0.53 11.35 18.11
N GLN A 121 -1.01 10.15 17.73
CA GLN A 121 -0.75 8.94 18.51
C GLN A 121 0.72 8.55 18.41
N THR A 122 1.28 8.15 19.55
CA THR A 122 2.62 7.59 19.57
C THR A 122 2.57 6.16 19.04
N PRO A 123 3.31 5.84 17.96
CA PRO A 123 3.33 4.47 17.46
C PRO A 123 3.98 3.53 18.46
N ALA A 124 3.59 2.26 18.43
CA ALA A 124 4.24 1.23 19.21
C ALA A 124 5.71 1.08 18.77
N PRO A 125 6.62 0.88 19.70
CA PRO A 125 8.04 0.70 19.39
C PRO A 125 8.31 -0.55 18.56
#